data_5dbed84f1fd5fa993e41423769cbf84c
#
_entry.id   5dbed84f1fd5fa993e41423769cbf84c
#
_cell.length_a   1.000
_cell.length_b   1.000
_cell.length_c   1.000
_cell.angle_alpha   90.00
_cell.angle_beta   90.00
_cell.angle_gamma   90.00
#
_symmetry.space_group_name_H-M   'P 1'
#
loop_
_entity.id
_entity.type
_entity.pdbx_description
1 polymer ?
#
loop_
_entity_poly.entity_id
_entity_poly.type
_entity_poly.pdbx_seq_one_letter_code
_entity_poly.pdbx_strand_id
1 'polypeptide(L)'
;MAFDGIVISNLTYELNTNLVGGRISKISMPEDNELIFTIKNNAKTYRLLVSASASLPLVYLTDVNKPAPKVAPAFLMLLRKYIGTAKINNIFQMGLERILCFELEHLNELGDLSHKRMYIEIMGKHSNIIFTDENNKIIDSIKRISANMSSLREVLPGREYFLPEELKKKDLLNTKLEEFIEILKSKEYPLSKSIYMNFAGISPLIAEEIILRASLPSQAPSTSLGELEYTHLFHTIQNLLEDINNHNFTPNIIYKGEEAIEFSSINLYSYEGKEYKKESFDSVSKMLYDFYSSREAFVLNRQKSSDLRRIVNTALERASKKYDLQEKQLQDADKKDIYRVYGDLLNTYGYSLKGGESSFTTENFYDNNKEITIPLDKNKSAKENAKKYYDKYAKLSRTTKALSEEILKTKNDVEHLQSIQTALEVSSDDESLSQIRQELVDFGYIKKHSSAKKQKIASHPYHYISSDGYDIYVGKNNYQNEELTFKVATGNDWWFHAKGIPGSHVILKSNNEEELPDRAYEEAAALAAFYSKAKDADKVEVDYIQKKNIKKVAGAAPGFVIYHSNWSMVATPKANLQQK
;
A
#
# COMPACT_ATOMS: atom_id res chain seq x y z
N MET A 1 3.58 -13.31 15.79
CA MET A 1 4.59 -12.28 15.51
C MET A 1 5.92 -12.78 16.07
N ALA A 2 6.86 -13.06 15.20
CA ALA A 2 8.17 -13.60 15.61
C ALA A 2 9.07 -12.59 16.37
N PHE A 3 8.80 -11.29 16.31
CA PHE A 3 9.51 -10.27 17.09
C PHE A 3 8.97 -10.26 18.53
N ASP A 4 9.43 -11.18 19.34
CA ASP A 4 8.99 -11.36 20.72
C ASP A 4 10.03 -10.86 21.75
N GLY A 5 9.76 -11.09 23.04
CA GLY A 5 10.64 -10.62 24.11
C GLY A 5 12.01 -11.30 24.10
N ILE A 6 12.12 -12.54 23.63
CA ILE A 6 13.40 -13.27 23.56
C ILE A 6 14.28 -12.69 22.45
N VAL A 7 13.68 -12.39 21.30
CA VAL A 7 14.41 -11.71 20.21
C VAL A 7 14.87 -10.33 20.65
N ILE A 8 14.03 -9.58 21.39
CA ILE A 8 14.43 -8.29 21.97
C ILE A 8 15.58 -8.46 22.98
N SER A 9 15.57 -9.52 23.79
CA SER A 9 16.64 -9.78 24.75
C SER A 9 17.98 -10.02 24.05
N ASN A 10 18.00 -10.85 23.01
CA ASN A 10 19.17 -11.07 22.18
C ASN A 10 19.64 -9.77 21.51
N LEU A 11 18.71 -9.00 20.95
CA LEU A 11 19.03 -7.71 20.34
C LEU A 11 19.59 -6.72 21.37
N THR A 12 19.04 -6.67 22.57
CA THR A 12 19.54 -5.82 23.67
C THR A 12 21.00 -6.18 23.98
N TYR A 13 21.33 -7.45 24.08
CA TYR A 13 22.69 -7.91 24.30
C TYR A 13 23.64 -7.48 23.17
N GLU A 14 23.25 -7.69 21.91
CA GLU A 14 24.05 -7.29 20.74
C GLU A 14 24.25 -5.76 20.69
N LEU A 15 23.20 -4.99 20.93
CA LEU A 15 23.27 -3.53 20.94
C LEU A 15 24.13 -2.99 22.10
N ASN A 16 24.03 -3.57 23.30
CA ASN A 16 24.91 -3.22 24.41
C ASN A 16 26.38 -3.45 24.06
N THR A 17 26.70 -4.63 23.54
CA THR A 17 28.06 -5.01 23.17
C THR A 17 28.67 -4.05 22.14
N ASN A 18 27.88 -3.61 21.16
CA ASN A 18 28.38 -2.83 20.04
C ASN A 18 28.25 -1.31 20.23
N LEU A 19 27.22 -0.82 20.93
CA LEU A 19 26.85 0.61 20.94
C LEU A 19 27.11 1.33 22.25
N VAL A 20 27.14 0.64 23.40
CA VAL A 20 27.37 1.29 24.69
C VAL A 20 28.78 1.89 24.75
N GLY A 21 28.89 3.11 25.26
CA GLY A 21 30.10 3.94 25.22
C GLY A 21 30.27 4.76 23.94
N GLY A 22 29.55 4.39 22.88
CA GLY A 22 29.58 5.10 21.60
C GLY A 22 28.82 6.42 21.61
N ARG A 23 29.11 7.27 20.61
CA ARG A 23 28.46 8.56 20.43
C ARG A 23 27.66 8.61 19.15
N ILE A 24 26.47 9.17 19.24
CA ILE A 24 25.63 9.46 18.07
C ILE A 24 26.33 10.55 17.26
N SER A 25 26.56 10.31 15.97
CA SER A 25 27.21 11.27 15.06
C SER A 25 26.25 11.82 14.00
N LYS A 26 25.17 11.10 13.69
CA LYS A 26 24.14 11.53 12.72
C LYS A 26 22.82 10.88 13.05
N ILE A 27 21.73 11.63 12.89
CA ILE A 27 20.36 11.12 12.95
C ILE A 27 19.66 11.49 11.64
N SER A 28 19.05 10.51 10.98
CA SER A 28 18.24 10.70 9.78
C SER A 28 16.89 10.02 9.92
N MET A 29 15.91 10.49 9.19
CA MET A 29 14.53 10.00 9.18
C MET A 29 14.13 9.79 7.72
N PRO A 30 14.44 8.62 7.12
CA PRO A 30 14.15 8.34 5.72
C PRO A 30 12.66 8.30 5.41
N GLU A 31 11.85 7.75 6.33
CA GLU A 31 10.39 7.63 6.24
C GLU A 31 9.74 8.21 7.50
N ASP A 32 8.46 8.54 7.45
CA ASP A 32 7.73 9.21 8.54
C ASP A 32 7.75 8.48 9.90
N ASN A 33 7.96 7.16 9.88
CA ASN A 33 8.00 6.32 11.09
C ASN A 33 9.34 5.60 11.28
N GLU A 34 10.41 6.03 10.61
CA GLU A 34 11.70 5.35 10.62
C GLU A 34 12.85 6.32 10.94
N LEU A 35 13.72 5.92 11.86
CA LEU A 35 14.94 6.63 12.21
C LEU A 35 16.17 5.77 11.92
N ILE A 36 17.25 6.39 11.47
CA ILE A 36 18.57 5.78 11.37
C ILE A 36 19.55 6.63 12.19
N PHE A 37 20.15 5.98 13.20
CA PHE A 37 21.22 6.56 14.02
C PHE A 37 22.58 6.07 13.51
N THR A 38 23.48 6.98 13.19
CA THR A 38 24.88 6.66 12.95
C THR A 38 25.65 6.85 14.24
N ILE A 39 26.26 5.81 14.75
CA ILE A 39 26.93 5.76 16.06
C ILE A 39 28.39 5.38 15.83
N LYS A 40 29.30 6.15 16.43
CA LYS A 40 30.74 5.87 16.41
C LYS A 40 31.15 5.30 17.76
N ASN A 41 31.72 4.10 17.76
CA ASN A 41 32.24 3.42 18.93
C ASN A 41 33.55 2.69 18.59
N ASN A 42 34.61 2.94 19.34
CA ASN A 42 35.92 2.26 19.22
C ASN A 42 36.42 2.13 17.76
N ALA A 43 36.52 3.25 17.05
CA ALA A 43 36.92 3.34 15.64
C ALA A 43 35.96 2.66 14.62
N LYS A 44 34.89 2.02 15.07
CA LYS A 44 33.82 1.46 14.20
C LYS A 44 32.65 2.42 14.10
N THR A 45 31.97 2.36 12.97
CA THR A 45 30.75 3.12 12.73
C THR A 45 29.60 2.15 12.54
N TYR A 46 28.59 2.26 13.38
CA TYR A 46 27.37 1.46 13.33
C TYR A 46 26.21 2.29 12.85
N ARG A 47 25.27 1.67 12.16
CA ARG A 47 23.97 2.26 11.82
C ARG A 47 22.87 1.44 12.48
N LEU A 48 22.10 2.07 13.34
CA LEU A 48 20.94 1.49 14.00
C LEU A 48 19.67 2.00 13.28
N LEU A 49 18.95 1.09 12.63
CA LEU A 49 17.64 1.36 12.07
C LEU A 49 16.57 1.10 13.13
N VAL A 50 15.65 2.03 13.30
CA VAL A 50 14.51 1.93 14.21
C VAL A 50 13.25 2.33 13.45
N SER A 51 12.31 1.42 13.31
CA SER A 51 11.02 1.65 12.66
C SER A 51 9.85 1.44 13.62
N ALA A 52 9.02 2.46 13.76
CA ALA A 52 7.74 2.38 14.45
C ALA A 52 6.57 2.13 13.49
N SER A 53 6.82 1.56 12.29
CA SER A 53 5.76 1.22 11.34
C SER A 53 4.74 0.27 11.97
N ALA A 54 3.45 0.47 11.69
CA ALA A 54 2.39 -0.39 12.22
C ALA A 54 2.45 -1.82 11.66
N SER A 55 2.92 -1.97 10.43
CA SER A 55 3.04 -3.25 9.72
C SER A 55 4.39 -3.91 9.89
N LEU A 56 5.46 -3.12 10.03
CA LEU A 56 6.86 -3.55 10.12
C LEU A 56 7.62 -2.75 11.18
N PRO A 57 7.33 -2.96 12.48
CA PRO A 57 8.15 -2.39 13.53
C PRO A 57 9.46 -3.17 13.61
N LEU A 58 10.60 -2.46 13.51
CA LEU A 58 11.92 -3.05 13.39
C LEU A 58 12.96 -2.29 14.22
N VAL A 59 13.91 -3.02 14.78
CA VAL A 59 15.16 -2.49 15.34
C VAL A 59 16.28 -3.44 15.01
N TYR A 60 17.32 -2.98 14.32
CA TYR A 60 18.52 -3.77 14.04
C TYR A 60 19.69 -2.91 13.54
N LEU A 61 20.89 -3.43 13.63
CA LEU A 61 22.07 -2.84 12.99
C LEU A 61 22.08 -3.15 11.51
N THR A 62 22.46 -2.17 10.69
CA THR A 62 22.48 -2.30 9.22
C THR A 62 23.63 -1.54 8.59
N ASP A 63 24.13 -2.01 7.46
CA ASP A 63 25.09 -1.28 6.63
C ASP A 63 24.40 -0.43 5.55
N VAL A 64 23.10 -0.59 5.39
CA VAL A 64 22.31 0.13 4.37
C VAL A 64 22.14 1.60 4.76
N ASN A 65 22.39 2.49 3.81
CA ASN A 65 22.15 3.92 3.95
C ASN A 65 20.94 4.31 3.09
N LYS A 66 19.83 4.68 3.74
CA LYS A 66 18.63 5.13 3.05
C LYS A 66 18.71 6.66 2.81
N PRO A 67 18.27 7.15 1.63
CA PRO A 67 18.20 8.57 1.36
C PRO A 67 17.20 9.26 2.30
N ALA A 68 17.56 10.41 2.83
CA ALA A 68 16.70 11.20 3.70
C ALA A 68 15.88 12.23 2.88
N PRO A 69 14.64 12.57 3.27
CA PRO A 69 13.86 13.62 2.63
C PRO A 69 14.55 14.99 2.76
N LYS A 70 14.28 15.90 1.80
CA LYS A 70 14.90 17.23 1.76
C LYS A 70 14.48 18.12 2.95
N VAL A 71 13.31 17.88 3.53
CA VAL A 71 12.79 18.64 4.67
C VAL A 71 12.78 17.72 5.88
N ALA A 72 13.50 18.12 6.94
CA ALA A 72 13.56 17.34 8.18
C ALA A 72 12.26 17.52 8.98
N PRO A 73 11.57 16.42 9.40
CA PRO A 73 10.40 16.50 10.28
C PRO A 73 10.75 17.09 11.66
N ALA A 74 9.74 17.64 12.34
CA ALA A 74 9.92 18.30 13.63
C ALA A 74 10.55 17.39 14.70
N PHE A 75 10.12 16.13 14.77
CA PHE A 75 10.69 15.16 15.71
C PHE A 75 12.18 14.88 15.45
N LEU A 76 12.59 14.78 14.18
CA LEU A 76 14.00 14.64 13.82
C LEU A 76 14.83 15.87 14.25
N MET A 77 14.31 17.09 14.05
CA MET A 77 14.99 18.31 14.46
C MET A 77 15.15 18.39 15.97
N LEU A 78 14.13 17.95 16.71
CA LEU A 78 14.17 17.86 18.16
C LEU A 78 15.24 16.86 18.63
N LEU A 79 15.28 15.66 18.08
CA LEU A 79 16.31 14.67 18.42
C LEU A 79 17.72 15.17 18.11
N ARG A 80 17.93 15.82 16.95
CA ARG A 80 19.22 16.43 16.61
C ARG A 80 19.66 17.49 17.59
N LYS A 81 18.74 18.32 18.09
CA LYS A 81 19.01 19.35 19.09
C LYS A 81 19.48 18.74 20.42
N TYR A 82 18.78 17.72 20.90
CA TYR A 82 19.03 17.18 22.25
C TYR A 82 20.06 16.05 22.29
N ILE A 83 20.11 15.19 21.26
CA ILE A 83 20.95 13.99 21.29
C ILE A 83 21.84 13.81 20.06
N GLY A 84 22.04 14.85 19.25
CA GLY A 84 22.85 14.78 18.02
C GLY A 84 24.31 14.38 18.24
N THR A 85 24.83 14.52 19.48
CA THR A 85 26.20 14.13 19.88
C THR A 85 26.23 13.32 21.18
N ALA A 86 25.06 12.81 21.62
CA ALA A 86 24.93 12.12 22.89
C ALA A 86 25.74 10.82 22.91
N LYS A 87 26.23 10.48 24.10
CA LYS A 87 26.84 9.20 24.41
C LYS A 87 25.76 8.22 24.85
N ILE A 88 25.84 7.00 24.42
CA ILE A 88 24.97 5.90 24.86
C ILE A 88 25.59 5.29 26.12
N ASN A 89 24.92 5.44 27.25
CA ASN A 89 25.41 4.93 28.52
C ASN A 89 24.92 3.52 28.80
N ASN A 90 23.69 3.21 28.40
CA ASN A 90 23.09 1.90 28.65
C ASN A 90 21.98 1.63 27.63
N ILE A 91 21.73 0.35 27.36
CA ILE A 91 20.59 -0.13 26.57
C ILE A 91 20.02 -1.31 27.32
N PHE A 92 18.74 -1.25 27.69
CA PHE A 92 18.10 -2.34 28.41
C PHE A 92 16.68 -2.59 27.93
N GLN A 93 16.21 -3.81 28.16
CA GLN A 93 14.85 -4.24 27.93
C GLN A 93 14.06 -4.10 29.23
N MET A 94 12.79 -3.72 29.16
CA MET A 94 11.91 -3.64 30.34
C MET A 94 11.33 -5.03 30.65
N GLY A 95 11.93 -5.80 31.55
CA GLY A 95 11.61 -7.21 31.76
C GLY A 95 11.73 -8.00 30.46
N LEU A 96 10.73 -8.81 30.12
CA LEU A 96 10.63 -9.44 28.80
C LEU A 96 9.70 -8.70 27.84
N GLU A 97 9.28 -7.46 28.16
CA GLU A 97 8.45 -6.68 27.26
C GLU A 97 9.17 -6.34 25.95
N ARG A 98 8.39 -6.05 24.91
CA ARG A 98 8.93 -5.65 23.61
C ARG A 98 9.26 -4.17 23.58
N ILE A 99 10.00 -3.72 24.58
CA ILE A 99 10.40 -2.32 24.80
C ILE A 99 11.89 -2.26 25.07
N LEU A 100 12.61 -1.51 24.22
CA LEU A 100 14.01 -1.16 24.41
C LEU A 100 14.09 0.27 24.98
N CYS A 101 14.93 0.47 25.98
CA CYS A 101 15.24 1.77 26.52
C CYS A 101 16.72 2.09 26.29
N PHE A 102 17.00 3.24 25.69
CA PHE A 102 18.33 3.81 25.54
C PHE A 102 18.52 4.93 26.57
N GLU A 103 19.55 4.81 27.40
CA GLU A 103 19.97 5.88 28.30
C GLU A 103 21.11 6.68 27.66
N LEU A 104 20.83 7.96 27.46
CA LEU A 104 21.64 8.89 26.68
C LEU A 104 22.15 10.02 27.56
N GLU A 105 23.44 10.33 27.42
CA GLU A 105 24.12 11.41 28.12
C GLU A 105 24.57 12.46 27.12
N HIS A 106 24.24 13.71 27.37
CA HIS A 106 24.65 14.82 26.51
C HIS A 106 24.91 16.10 27.35
N LEU A 107 25.64 17.05 26.79
CA LEU A 107 25.78 18.35 27.38
C LEU A 107 24.60 19.25 26.94
N ASN A 108 23.94 19.90 27.89
CA ASN A 108 22.88 20.88 27.61
C ASN A 108 23.45 22.17 27.02
N GLU A 109 22.60 23.14 26.70
CA GLU A 109 23.02 24.46 26.15
C GLU A 109 23.92 25.28 27.09
N LEU A 110 23.90 24.98 28.39
CA LEU A 110 24.75 25.62 29.41
C LEU A 110 26.06 24.87 29.63
N GLY A 111 26.24 23.72 29.03
CA GLY A 111 27.40 22.85 29.19
C GLY A 111 27.31 21.87 30.36
N ASP A 112 26.16 21.78 31.03
CA ASP A 112 25.92 20.80 32.10
C ASP A 112 25.56 19.43 31.55
N LEU A 113 25.95 18.40 32.29
CA LEU A 113 25.60 17.01 31.95
C LEU A 113 24.10 16.77 32.14
N SER A 114 23.44 16.28 31.12
CA SER A 114 22.01 15.99 31.13
C SER A 114 21.76 14.57 30.62
N HIS A 115 20.80 13.89 31.24
CA HIS A 115 20.39 12.53 30.88
C HIS A 115 19.02 12.54 30.21
N LYS A 116 18.88 11.69 29.21
CA LYS A 116 17.63 11.49 28.45
C LYS A 116 17.40 10.01 28.24
N ARG A 117 16.14 9.64 28.03
CA ARG A 117 15.78 8.27 27.65
C ARG A 117 15.03 8.25 26.33
N MET A 118 15.25 7.20 25.57
CA MET A 118 14.51 6.92 24.36
C MET A 118 13.94 5.51 24.46
N TYR A 119 12.61 5.44 24.50
CA TYR A 119 11.86 4.18 24.52
C TYR A 119 11.45 3.81 23.11
N ILE A 120 11.77 2.58 22.70
CA ILE A 120 11.39 1.99 21.42
C ILE A 120 10.44 0.85 21.70
N GLU A 121 9.18 1.03 21.38
CA GLU A 121 8.11 0.06 21.58
C GLU A 121 7.84 -0.70 20.29
N ILE A 122 7.97 -2.03 20.31
CA ILE A 122 7.77 -2.95 19.17
C ILE A 122 6.46 -3.71 19.36
N MET A 123 5.32 -3.01 19.21
CA MET A 123 3.97 -3.52 19.53
C MET A 123 3.02 -3.51 18.34
N GLY A 124 3.50 -3.78 17.11
CA GLY A 124 2.70 -3.77 15.89
C GLY A 124 2.10 -2.39 15.64
N LYS A 125 0.77 -2.29 15.53
CA LYS A 125 0.08 -1.01 15.29
C LYS A 125 0.29 0.03 16.40
N HIS A 126 0.67 -0.40 17.60
CA HIS A 126 0.95 0.46 18.76
C HIS A 126 2.44 0.79 18.92
N SER A 127 3.30 0.38 17.97
CA SER A 127 4.72 0.70 18.00
C SER A 127 4.97 2.19 17.96
N ASN A 128 5.94 2.65 18.77
CA ASN A 128 6.27 4.06 18.91
C ASN A 128 7.77 4.26 19.24
N ILE A 129 8.28 5.46 19.05
CA ILE A 129 9.57 5.91 19.52
C ILE A 129 9.31 7.15 20.37
N ILE A 130 9.57 7.05 21.66
CA ILE A 130 9.21 8.06 22.65
C ILE A 130 10.48 8.58 23.30
N PHE A 131 10.65 9.90 23.28
CA PHE A 131 11.80 10.59 23.85
C PHE A 131 11.40 11.32 25.14
N THR A 132 12.13 11.05 26.23
CA THR A 132 11.82 11.57 27.56
C THR A 132 13.04 12.22 28.21
N ASP A 133 12.80 12.98 29.26
CA ASP A 133 13.83 13.40 30.21
C ASP A 133 14.17 12.28 31.21
N GLU A 134 15.06 12.57 32.15
CA GLU A 134 15.50 11.64 33.20
C GLU A 134 14.38 11.23 34.17
N ASN A 135 13.32 12.04 34.28
CA ASN A 135 12.15 11.80 35.13
C ASN A 135 11.01 11.11 34.37
N ASN A 136 11.28 10.54 33.19
CA ASN A 136 10.30 9.91 32.31
C ASN A 136 9.22 10.86 31.77
N LYS A 137 9.40 12.20 31.86
CA LYS A 137 8.49 13.14 31.25
C LYS A 137 8.74 13.20 29.74
N ILE A 138 7.69 12.95 28.95
CA ILE A 138 7.75 12.91 27.50
C ILE A 138 8.12 14.29 26.96
N ILE A 139 9.22 14.36 26.21
CA ILE A 139 9.63 15.56 25.46
C ILE A 139 8.93 15.57 24.11
N ASP A 140 8.94 14.45 23.39
CA ASP A 140 8.15 14.21 22.17
C ASP A 140 8.16 12.72 21.78
N SER A 141 7.43 12.37 20.73
CA SER A 141 7.36 11.02 20.17
C SER A 141 7.19 11.07 18.66
N ILE A 142 7.61 9.99 17.99
CA ILE A 142 7.42 9.87 16.53
C ILE A 142 5.93 9.77 16.17
N LYS A 143 5.11 9.17 17.06
CA LYS A 143 3.64 9.15 16.96
C LYS A 143 3.05 9.75 18.23
N ARG A 144 2.42 10.92 18.10
CA ARG A 144 1.66 11.53 19.19
C ARG A 144 0.30 10.88 19.31
N ILE A 145 -0.06 10.45 20.52
CA ILE A 145 -1.32 9.76 20.82
C ILE A 145 -2.09 10.60 21.83
N SER A 146 -3.23 11.14 21.41
CA SER A 146 -4.14 11.90 22.27
C SER A 146 -5.20 11.00 22.93
N ALA A 147 -5.92 11.52 23.93
CA ALA A 147 -7.03 10.85 24.59
C ALA A 147 -8.14 10.38 23.61
N ASN A 148 -8.31 11.08 22.48
CA ASN A 148 -9.28 10.69 21.45
C ASN A 148 -8.81 9.46 20.63
N MET A 149 -7.52 9.14 20.64
CA MET A 149 -6.93 8.02 19.90
C MET A 149 -6.72 6.78 20.76
N SER A 150 -6.55 6.95 22.06
CA SER A 150 -6.35 5.87 23.02
C SER A 150 -6.97 6.23 24.36
N SER A 151 -7.77 5.30 24.92
CA SER A 151 -8.31 5.40 26.27
C SER A 151 -7.33 4.93 27.35
N LEU A 152 -6.24 4.24 26.97
CA LEU A 152 -5.31 3.62 27.91
C LEU A 152 -4.22 4.60 28.37
N ARG A 153 -3.64 5.35 27.44
CA ARG A 153 -2.64 6.37 27.77
C ARG A 153 -2.52 7.42 26.67
N GLU A 154 -2.10 8.61 27.06
CA GLU A 154 -1.68 9.66 26.14
C GLU A 154 -0.15 9.60 25.94
N VAL A 155 0.31 9.82 24.71
CA VAL A 155 1.73 9.99 24.38
C VAL A 155 1.89 11.38 23.76
N LEU A 156 1.98 12.39 24.62
CA LEU A 156 2.08 13.81 24.25
C LEU A 156 3.19 14.50 25.05
N PRO A 157 3.79 15.57 24.51
CA PRO A 157 4.76 16.35 25.25
C PRO A 157 4.23 16.82 26.61
N GLY A 158 5.04 16.68 27.66
CA GLY A 158 4.70 17.05 29.02
C GLY A 158 3.97 15.97 29.83
N ARG A 159 3.49 14.88 29.23
CA ARG A 159 2.93 13.74 29.94
C ARG A 159 4.05 12.84 30.47
N GLU A 160 3.73 12.04 31.49
CA GLU A 160 4.63 11.02 32.01
C GLU A 160 4.59 9.76 31.14
N TYR A 161 5.74 9.16 30.90
CA TYR A 161 5.83 7.87 30.21
C TYR A 161 5.58 6.73 31.23
N PHE A 162 4.61 5.89 30.94
CA PHE A 162 4.32 4.68 31.70
C PHE A 162 3.77 3.60 30.78
N LEU A 163 3.88 2.35 31.21
CA LEU A 163 3.20 1.22 30.58
C LEU A 163 1.89 1.01 31.32
N PRO A 164 0.72 1.10 30.65
CA PRO A 164 -0.59 0.89 31.28
C PRO A 164 -0.70 -0.48 31.96
N GLU A 165 -1.32 -0.52 33.14
CA GLU A 165 -1.49 -1.76 33.91
C GLU A 165 -2.27 -2.84 33.11
N GLU A 166 -3.26 -2.42 32.30
CA GLU A 166 -4.07 -3.31 31.45
C GLU A 166 -3.24 -3.99 30.35
N LEU A 167 -2.08 -3.44 29.99
CA LEU A 167 -1.15 -4.01 29.02
C LEU A 167 -0.03 -4.81 29.70
N LYS A 168 0.13 -4.69 31.02
CA LYS A 168 1.15 -5.41 31.75
C LYS A 168 0.75 -6.88 31.86
N LYS A 169 1.57 -7.71 31.26
CA LYS A 169 1.54 -9.16 31.50
C LYS A 169 2.50 -9.48 32.64
N LYS A 170 2.32 -10.67 33.24
CA LYS A 170 3.25 -11.11 34.28
C LYS A 170 4.65 -11.34 33.73
N ASP A 171 5.64 -10.92 34.47
CA ASP A 171 7.04 -11.15 34.12
C ASP A 171 7.48 -12.53 34.64
N LEU A 172 7.79 -13.43 33.70
CA LEU A 172 8.27 -14.79 34.04
C LEU A 172 9.57 -14.79 34.82
N LEU A 173 10.40 -13.75 34.67
CA LEU A 173 11.68 -13.64 35.41
C LEU A 173 11.45 -13.53 36.92
N ASN A 174 10.31 -12.98 37.35
CA ASN A 174 10.00 -12.73 38.75
C ASN A 174 8.80 -13.56 39.27
N THR A 175 8.23 -14.45 38.44
CA THR A 175 7.05 -15.27 38.78
C THR A 175 7.50 -16.54 39.56
N LYS A 176 6.85 -16.84 40.65
CA LYS A 176 7.05 -18.09 41.45
C LYS A 176 6.13 -19.20 40.95
N LEU A 177 6.48 -20.46 41.29
CA LEU A 177 5.72 -21.64 40.87
C LEU A 177 4.23 -21.57 41.25
N GLU A 178 3.94 -21.17 42.49
CA GLU A 178 2.57 -21.10 43.01
C GLU A 178 1.76 -20.08 42.20
N GLU A 179 2.32 -18.89 41.96
CA GLU A 179 1.67 -17.83 41.18
C GLU A 179 1.50 -18.27 39.72
N PHE A 180 2.49 -18.98 39.15
CA PHE A 180 2.41 -19.51 37.79
C PHE A 180 1.24 -20.48 37.64
N ILE A 181 1.08 -21.41 38.59
CA ILE A 181 -0.03 -22.37 38.59
C ILE A 181 -1.37 -21.66 38.73
N GLU A 182 -1.47 -20.68 39.64
CA GLU A 182 -2.69 -19.90 39.87
C GLU A 182 -3.12 -19.17 38.56
N ILE A 183 -2.18 -18.55 37.89
CA ILE A 183 -2.42 -17.85 36.61
C ILE A 183 -2.94 -18.81 35.55
N LEU A 184 -2.31 -19.97 35.37
CA LEU A 184 -2.74 -20.95 34.38
C LEU A 184 -4.11 -21.55 34.67
N LYS A 185 -4.46 -21.70 35.97
CA LYS A 185 -5.75 -22.20 36.42
C LYS A 185 -6.87 -21.14 36.41
N SER A 186 -6.54 -19.85 36.28
CA SER A 186 -7.50 -18.76 36.39
C SER A 186 -8.57 -18.75 35.29
N LYS A 187 -8.23 -19.28 34.08
CA LYS A 187 -9.13 -19.37 32.93
C LYS A 187 -8.84 -20.63 32.13
N GLU A 188 -9.89 -21.28 31.68
CA GLU A 188 -9.78 -22.46 30.82
C GLU A 188 -9.48 -22.05 29.38
N TYR A 189 -8.20 -22.05 29.05
CA TYR A 189 -7.68 -21.84 27.70
C TYR A 189 -6.86 -23.07 27.27
N PRO A 190 -6.64 -23.26 25.93
CA PRO A 190 -5.54 -24.13 25.48
C PRO A 190 -4.25 -23.69 26.15
N LEU A 191 -3.41 -24.65 26.54
CA LEU A 191 -2.21 -24.39 27.34
C LEU A 191 -1.27 -23.35 26.70
N SER A 192 -1.03 -23.44 25.40
CA SER A 192 -0.21 -22.45 24.66
C SER A 192 -0.82 -21.05 24.78
N LYS A 193 -2.14 -20.94 24.62
CA LYS A 193 -2.84 -19.66 24.72
C LYS A 193 -2.77 -19.09 26.13
N SER A 194 -2.89 -19.91 27.16
CA SER A 194 -2.77 -19.46 28.55
C SER A 194 -1.39 -18.88 28.85
N ILE A 195 -0.33 -19.47 28.29
CA ILE A 195 1.04 -18.97 28.46
C ILE A 195 1.22 -17.62 27.76
N TYR A 196 0.99 -17.52 26.45
CA TYR A 196 1.29 -16.27 25.73
C TYR A 196 0.34 -15.12 26.05
N MET A 197 -0.86 -15.38 26.57
CA MET A 197 -1.79 -14.33 26.98
C MET A 197 -1.42 -13.71 28.32
N ASN A 198 -0.90 -14.48 29.25
CA ASN A 198 -0.67 -14.03 30.62
C ASN A 198 0.77 -13.56 30.88
N PHE A 199 1.75 -14.05 30.11
CA PHE A 199 3.17 -13.74 30.35
C PHE A 199 3.77 -12.81 29.29
N ALA A 200 4.56 -11.85 29.76
CA ALA A 200 5.23 -10.86 28.92
C ALA A 200 6.28 -11.51 28.01
N GLY A 201 6.42 -10.97 26.79
CA GLY A 201 7.48 -11.35 25.86
C GLY A 201 7.34 -12.72 25.22
N ILE A 202 6.39 -13.53 25.61
CA ILE A 202 6.17 -14.85 25.02
C ILE A 202 5.21 -14.74 23.84
N SER A 203 5.67 -15.15 22.66
CA SER A 203 4.86 -15.26 21.45
C SER A 203 4.11 -16.60 21.42
N PRO A 204 3.05 -16.76 20.59
CA PRO A 204 2.42 -18.06 20.38
C PRO A 204 3.41 -19.14 19.95
N LEU A 205 4.37 -18.80 19.10
CA LEU A 205 5.43 -19.70 18.66
C LEU A 205 6.28 -20.21 19.83
N ILE A 206 6.74 -19.30 20.67
CA ILE A 206 7.56 -19.66 21.84
C ILE A 206 6.74 -20.44 22.88
N ALA A 207 5.46 -20.12 23.07
CA ALA A 207 4.59 -20.89 23.95
C ALA A 207 4.45 -22.34 23.47
N GLU A 208 4.26 -22.57 22.19
CA GLU A 208 4.20 -23.92 21.59
C GLU A 208 5.55 -24.64 21.71
N GLU A 209 6.66 -23.94 21.48
CA GLU A 209 8.01 -24.48 21.65
C GLU A 209 8.30 -24.91 23.09
N ILE A 210 7.90 -24.09 24.08
CA ILE A 210 8.02 -24.42 25.51
C ILE A 210 7.24 -25.69 25.85
N ILE A 211 6.02 -25.80 25.38
CA ILE A 211 5.14 -26.95 25.64
C ILE A 211 5.68 -28.21 24.98
N LEU A 212 6.22 -28.09 23.75
CA LEU A 212 6.86 -29.18 23.04
C LEU A 212 8.09 -29.70 23.83
N ARG A 213 8.93 -28.80 24.33
CA ARG A 213 10.07 -29.13 25.20
C ARG A 213 9.66 -29.81 26.49
N ALA A 214 8.52 -29.43 27.05
CA ALA A 214 7.93 -30.07 28.22
C ALA A 214 7.19 -31.38 27.85
N SER A 215 7.15 -31.78 26.58
CA SER A 215 6.42 -32.96 26.10
C SER A 215 4.94 -33.00 26.50
N LEU A 216 4.31 -31.83 26.57
CA LEU A 216 2.90 -31.66 26.92
C LEU A 216 2.04 -31.38 25.67
N PRO A 217 0.73 -31.72 25.69
CA PRO A 217 -0.15 -31.41 24.56
C PRO A 217 -0.56 -29.91 24.57
N SER A 218 -0.21 -29.17 23.53
CA SER A 218 -0.43 -27.71 23.45
C SER A 218 -1.90 -27.29 23.47
N GLN A 219 -2.79 -28.15 23.02
CA GLN A 219 -4.24 -27.91 22.96
C GLN A 219 -4.98 -28.41 24.22
N ALA A 220 -4.30 -29.05 25.18
CA ALA A 220 -4.93 -29.43 26.44
C ALA A 220 -5.41 -28.18 27.19
N PRO A 221 -6.55 -28.25 27.92
CA PRO A 221 -6.98 -27.17 28.78
C PRO A 221 -5.92 -26.86 29.84
N SER A 222 -5.59 -25.58 30.02
CA SER A 222 -4.55 -25.16 30.98
C SER A 222 -4.89 -25.56 32.44
N THR A 223 -6.18 -25.83 32.69
CA THR A 223 -6.70 -26.26 34.03
C THR A 223 -6.62 -27.77 34.24
N SER A 224 -6.34 -28.57 33.23
CA SER A 224 -6.37 -30.04 33.30
C SER A 224 -5.05 -30.71 33.70
N LEU A 225 -3.98 -29.94 33.83
CA LEU A 225 -2.65 -30.46 34.18
C LEU A 225 -2.60 -30.91 35.64
N GLY A 226 -1.84 -31.98 35.92
CA GLY A 226 -1.46 -32.39 37.25
C GLY A 226 -0.36 -31.52 37.86
N GLU A 227 -0.17 -31.58 39.18
CA GLU A 227 0.85 -30.77 39.87
C GLU A 227 2.26 -31.01 39.35
N LEU A 228 2.59 -32.26 39.04
CA LEU A 228 3.90 -32.61 38.47
C LEU A 228 4.11 -32.01 37.06
N GLU A 229 3.06 -31.97 36.27
CA GLU A 229 3.11 -31.37 34.90
C GLU A 229 3.27 -29.85 34.97
N TYR A 230 2.58 -29.16 35.89
CA TYR A 230 2.84 -27.74 36.13
C TYR A 230 4.26 -27.46 36.58
N THR A 231 4.77 -28.26 37.49
CA THR A 231 6.15 -28.13 38.01
C THR A 231 7.16 -28.35 36.88
N HIS A 232 6.97 -29.40 36.06
CA HIS A 232 7.81 -29.68 34.93
C HIS A 232 7.80 -28.59 33.88
N LEU A 233 6.60 -28.08 33.53
CA LEU A 233 6.45 -26.96 32.60
C LEU A 233 7.14 -25.70 33.13
N PHE A 234 6.98 -25.39 34.41
CA PHE A 234 7.64 -24.25 35.03
C PHE A 234 9.17 -24.38 34.99
N HIS A 235 9.73 -25.55 35.31
CA HIS A 235 11.17 -25.80 35.20
C HIS A 235 11.68 -25.69 33.76
N THR A 236 10.90 -26.15 32.79
CA THR A 236 11.24 -26.00 31.37
C THR A 236 11.33 -24.51 30.98
N ILE A 237 10.42 -23.67 31.50
CA ILE A 237 10.49 -22.23 31.32
C ILE A 237 11.70 -21.63 32.02
N GLN A 238 12.00 -22.05 33.28
CA GLN A 238 13.15 -21.53 34.01
C GLN A 238 14.47 -21.84 33.30
N ASN A 239 14.64 -23.04 32.74
CA ASN A 239 15.80 -23.39 31.94
C ASN A 239 15.96 -22.49 30.71
N LEU A 240 14.84 -22.17 30.03
CA LEU A 240 14.87 -21.24 28.91
C LEU A 240 15.25 -19.81 29.37
N LEU A 241 14.74 -19.35 30.51
CA LEU A 241 15.07 -18.05 31.08
C LEU A 241 16.55 -17.99 31.53
N GLU A 242 17.10 -19.08 32.03
CA GLU A 242 18.52 -19.19 32.37
C GLU A 242 19.39 -19.06 31.12
N ASP A 243 19.04 -19.73 30.02
CA ASP A 243 19.72 -19.56 28.74
C ASP A 243 19.69 -18.11 28.25
N ILE A 244 18.55 -17.43 28.37
CA ILE A 244 18.40 -16.02 28.02
C ILE A 244 19.31 -15.14 28.89
N ASN A 245 19.30 -15.35 30.21
CA ASN A 245 20.14 -14.59 31.15
C ASN A 245 21.64 -14.81 30.94
N ASN A 246 22.03 -16.02 30.54
CA ASN A 246 23.39 -16.37 30.21
C ASN A 246 23.78 -15.95 28.77
N HIS A 247 22.87 -15.30 28.04
CA HIS A 247 23.08 -14.88 26.65
C HIS A 247 23.35 -16.01 25.65
N ASN A 248 22.82 -17.21 25.94
CA ASN A 248 22.92 -18.39 25.08
C ASN A 248 21.91 -18.32 23.94
N PHE A 249 22.11 -17.38 23.01
CA PHE A 249 21.23 -17.21 21.87
C PHE A 249 21.71 -17.97 20.64
N THR A 250 20.74 -18.43 19.82
CA THR A 250 20.98 -19.11 18.55
C THR A 250 20.08 -18.49 17.46
N PRO A 251 20.40 -17.27 16.99
CA PRO A 251 19.59 -16.61 15.98
C PRO A 251 19.47 -17.48 14.73
N ASN A 252 18.24 -17.71 14.26
CA ASN A 252 18.00 -18.56 13.11
C ASN A 252 16.73 -18.16 12.34
N ILE A 253 16.72 -18.48 11.03
CA ILE A 253 15.57 -18.35 10.14
C ILE A 253 15.14 -19.75 9.69
N ILE A 254 13.85 -20.00 9.70
CA ILE A 254 13.22 -21.20 9.20
C ILE A 254 12.65 -20.92 7.81
N TYR A 255 13.03 -21.78 6.86
CA TYR A 255 12.55 -21.74 5.47
C TYR A 255 11.66 -22.93 5.16
N LYS A 256 10.62 -22.69 4.36
CA LYS A 256 9.85 -23.74 3.67
C LYS A 256 10.08 -23.58 2.17
N GLY A 257 10.86 -24.48 1.58
CA GLY A 257 11.45 -24.25 0.26
C GLY A 257 12.40 -23.05 0.28
N GLU A 258 12.13 -22.02 -0.52
CA GLU A 258 12.90 -20.76 -0.55
C GLU A 258 12.27 -19.64 0.30
N GLU A 259 11.06 -19.83 0.82
CA GLU A 259 10.33 -18.84 1.59
C GLU A 259 10.76 -18.85 3.07
N ALA A 260 11.25 -17.71 3.58
CA ALA A 260 11.48 -17.49 5.00
C ALA A 260 10.14 -17.34 5.73
N ILE A 261 9.75 -18.36 6.50
CA ILE A 261 8.45 -18.41 7.16
C ILE A 261 8.48 -17.90 8.59
N GLU A 262 9.58 -18.15 9.34
CA GLU A 262 9.70 -17.78 10.76
C GLU A 262 11.15 -17.48 11.13
N PHE A 263 11.39 -16.77 12.24
CA PHE A 263 12.70 -16.56 12.84
C PHE A 263 12.63 -16.61 14.36
N SER A 264 13.76 -16.91 14.99
CA SER A 264 13.86 -16.97 16.44
C SER A 264 15.27 -16.70 16.92
N SER A 265 15.42 -16.30 18.18
CA SER A 265 16.72 -16.22 18.86
C SER A 265 17.06 -17.48 19.66
N ILE A 266 16.20 -18.49 19.62
CA ILE A 266 16.43 -19.81 20.21
C ILE A 266 16.21 -20.91 19.17
N ASN A 267 16.72 -22.09 19.44
CA ASN A 267 16.47 -23.24 18.59
C ASN A 267 14.99 -23.65 18.66
N LEU A 268 14.34 -23.83 17.48
CA LEU A 268 12.95 -24.26 17.37
C LEU A 268 12.90 -25.74 16.98
N TYR A 269 12.62 -26.60 17.95
CA TYR A 269 12.44 -28.05 17.73
C TYR A 269 11.13 -28.36 17.02
N SER A 270 10.13 -27.46 17.13
CA SER A 270 8.85 -27.55 16.41
C SER A 270 8.98 -27.56 14.88
N TYR A 271 10.13 -27.14 14.34
CA TYR A 271 10.44 -27.13 12.91
C TYR A 271 11.54 -28.14 12.53
N GLU A 272 11.79 -29.16 13.35
CA GLU A 272 12.68 -30.27 13.01
C GLU A 272 11.94 -31.25 12.08
N GLY A 273 12.17 -31.15 10.77
CA GLY A 273 11.58 -32.01 9.74
C GLY A 273 12.17 -31.76 8.36
N LYS A 274 12.04 -32.76 7.46
CA LYS A 274 12.63 -32.68 6.11
C LYS A 274 12.04 -31.57 5.22
N GLU A 275 10.89 -31.03 5.57
CA GLU A 275 10.23 -29.96 4.81
C GLU A 275 10.74 -28.55 5.18
N TYR A 276 11.48 -28.43 6.27
CA TYR A 276 12.02 -27.16 6.75
C TYR A 276 13.55 -27.15 6.68
N LYS A 277 14.08 -26.02 6.20
CA LYS A 277 15.51 -25.71 6.24
C LYS A 277 15.74 -24.63 7.30
N LYS A 278 16.71 -24.86 8.17
CA LYS A 278 17.14 -23.90 9.18
C LYS A 278 18.46 -23.27 8.77
N GLU A 279 18.54 -21.95 8.85
CA GLU A 279 19.75 -21.17 8.67
C GLU A 279 20.08 -20.41 9.95
N SER A 280 21.29 -20.59 10.49
CA SER A 280 21.77 -19.96 11.73
C SER A 280 22.62 -18.74 11.43
N PHE A 281 22.60 -17.76 12.34
CA PHE A 281 23.30 -16.48 12.21
C PHE A 281 24.12 -16.20 13.47
N ASP A 282 25.26 -15.52 13.28
CA ASP A 282 26.08 -15.04 14.40
C ASP A 282 25.56 -13.73 15.01
N SER A 283 24.66 -13.04 14.32
CA SER A 283 24.10 -11.74 14.69
C SER A 283 22.59 -11.75 14.52
N VAL A 284 21.88 -11.32 15.57
CA VAL A 284 20.43 -11.15 15.50
C VAL A 284 20.04 -10.01 14.54
N SER A 285 20.85 -8.96 14.47
CA SER A 285 20.62 -7.86 13.50
C SER A 285 20.72 -8.36 12.05
N LYS A 286 21.69 -9.23 11.74
CA LYS A 286 21.80 -9.82 10.40
C LYS A 286 20.63 -10.74 10.09
N MET A 287 20.23 -11.60 11.02
CA MET A 287 19.05 -12.44 10.90
C MET A 287 17.80 -11.61 10.60
N LEU A 288 17.58 -10.53 11.36
CA LEU A 288 16.44 -9.63 11.17
C LEU A 288 16.50 -8.92 9.81
N TYR A 289 17.68 -8.44 9.42
CA TYR A 289 17.87 -7.81 8.11
C TYR A 289 17.53 -8.79 6.97
N ASP A 290 18.07 -10.00 6.99
CA ASP A 290 17.86 -11.00 5.94
C ASP A 290 16.39 -11.44 5.87
N PHE A 291 15.74 -11.63 7.02
CA PHE A 291 14.32 -11.99 7.08
C PHE A 291 13.39 -10.88 6.57
N TYR A 292 13.69 -9.61 6.87
CA TYR A 292 12.81 -8.50 6.56
C TYR A 292 13.15 -7.76 5.27
N SER A 293 14.37 -7.86 4.73
CA SER A 293 14.80 -7.11 3.56
C SER A 293 13.91 -7.33 2.33
N SER A 294 13.50 -8.56 2.07
CA SER A 294 12.56 -8.90 1.00
C SER A 294 11.11 -8.47 1.32
N ARG A 295 10.71 -8.58 2.58
CA ARG A 295 9.37 -8.23 3.04
C ARG A 295 9.16 -6.73 3.17
N GLU A 296 10.19 -5.98 3.54
CA GLU A 296 10.13 -4.51 3.67
C GLU A 296 9.79 -3.86 2.33
N ALA A 297 10.48 -4.23 1.25
CA ALA A 297 10.19 -3.74 -0.09
C ALA A 297 8.74 -4.07 -0.50
N PHE A 298 8.29 -5.29 -0.25
CA PHE A 298 6.93 -5.72 -0.58
C PHE A 298 5.85 -4.98 0.23
N VAL A 299 6.06 -4.81 1.55
CA VAL A 299 5.07 -4.13 2.42
C VAL A 299 5.01 -2.64 2.15
N LEU A 300 6.16 -1.96 1.94
CA LEU A 300 6.20 -0.54 1.58
C LEU A 300 5.52 -0.30 0.23
N ASN A 301 5.81 -1.13 -0.78
CA ASN A 301 5.16 -1.05 -2.08
C ASN A 301 3.65 -1.31 -1.97
N ARG A 302 3.24 -2.28 -1.15
CA ARG A 302 1.83 -2.57 -0.91
C ARG A 302 1.12 -1.39 -0.21
N GLN A 303 1.76 -0.73 0.77
CA GLN A 303 1.17 0.41 1.47
C GLN A 303 1.07 1.64 0.55
N LYS A 304 2.14 1.98 -0.18
CA LYS A 304 2.14 3.06 -1.19
C LYS A 304 1.11 2.79 -2.28
N SER A 305 1.06 1.55 -2.78
CA SER A 305 0.06 1.10 -3.76
C SER A 305 -1.37 1.18 -3.19
N SER A 306 -1.59 0.82 -1.92
CA SER A 306 -2.92 0.90 -1.27
C SER A 306 -3.46 2.32 -1.19
N ASP A 307 -2.63 3.30 -0.84
CA ASP A 307 -3.03 4.71 -0.79
C ASP A 307 -3.35 5.26 -2.19
N LEU A 308 -2.53 4.95 -3.18
CA LEU A 308 -2.79 5.32 -4.58
C LEU A 308 -4.07 4.66 -5.10
N ARG A 309 -4.29 3.37 -4.83
CA ARG A 309 -5.52 2.64 -5.18
C ARG A 309 -6.75 3.29 -4.59
N ARG A 310 -6.70 3.70 -3.31
CA ARG A 310 -7.82 4.40 -2.66
C ARG A 310 -8.13 5.72 -3.35
N ILE A 311 -7.12 6.51 -3.71
CA ILE A 311 -7.29 7.78 -4.43
C ILE A 311 -7.93 7.54 -5.80
N VAL A 312 -7.38 6.60 -6.58
CA VAL A 312 -7.87 6.25 -7.91
C VAL A 312 -9.31 5.72 -7.86
N ASN A 313 -9.61 4.78 -6.95
CA ASN A 313 -10.96 4.23 -6.82
C ASN A 313 -11.99 5.31 -6.45
N THR A 314 -11.64 6.23 -5.54
CA THR A 314 -12.52 7.34 -5.17
C THR A 314 -12.75 8.30 -6.35
N ALA A 315 -11.69 8.61 -7.12
CA ALA A 315 -11.80 9.47 -8.29
C ALA A 315 -12.61 8.79 -9.41
N LEU A 316 -12.37 7.51 -9.67
CA LEU A 316 -13.08 6.71 -10.66
C LEU A 316 -14.58 6.60 -10.33
N GLU A 317 -14.92 6.32 -9.07
CA GLU A 317 -16.33 6.26 -8.64
C GLU A 317 -17.05 7.59 -8.87
N ARG A 318 -16.40 8.72 -8.58
CA ARG A 318 -16.97 10.06 -8.83
C ARG A 318 -17.13 10.34 -10.31
N ALA A 319 -16.12 10.02 -11.12
CA ALA A 319 -16.16 10.22 -12.58
C ALA A 319 -17.23 9.34 -13.23
N SER A 320 -17.35 8.07 -12.84
CA SER A 320 -18.38 7.15 -13.34
C SER A 320 -19.79 7.60 -12.99
N LYS A 321 -20.04 8.00 -11.73
CA LYS A 321 -21.34 8.56 -11.33
C LYS A 321 -21.70 9.81 -12.10
N LYS A 322 -20.71 10.68 -12.37
CA LYS A 322 -20.91 11.89 -13.19
C LYS A 322 -21.27 11.51 -14.63
N TYR A 323 -20.55 10.55 -15.21
CA TYR A 323 -20.81 10.05 -16.55
C TYR A 323 -22.22 9.47 -16.69
N ASP A 324 -22.64 8.59 -15.78
CA ASP A 324 -23.99 7.98 -15.79
C ASP A 324 -25.10 9.05 -15.68
N LEU A 325 -24.87 10.07 -14.84
CA LEU A 325 -25.84 11.17 -14.71
C LEU A 325 -25.93 12.00 -15.99
N GLN A 326 -24.79 12.31 -16.61
CA GLN A 326 -24.73 13.05 -17.87
C GLN A 326 -25.38 12.26 -19.01
N GLU A 327 -25.18 10.94 -19.07
CA GLU A 327 -25.81 10.06 -20.05
C GLU A 327 -27.34 10.07 -19.92
N LYS A 328 -27.87 9.95 -18.70
CA LYS A 328 -29.31 10.05 -18.44
C LYS A 328 -29.87 11.42 -18.84
N GLN A 329 -29.16 12.50 -18.51
CA GLN A 329 -29.56 13.85 -18.90
C GLN A 329 -29.56 14.05 -20.42
N LEU A 330 -28.61 13.42 -21.13
CA LEU A 330 -28.55 13.47 -22.60
C LEU A 330 -29.73 12.69 -23.21
N GLN A 331 -30.04 11.47 -22.71
CA GLN A 331 -31.20 10.69 -23.16
C GLN A 331 -32.53 11.43 -22.94
N ASP A 332 -32.67 12.12 -21.80
CA ASP A 332 -33.88 12.92 -21.54
C ASP A 332 -33.92 14.16 -22.43
N ALA A 333 -32.78 14.75 -22.75
CA ALA A 333 -32.71 15.91 -23.65
C ALA A 333 -32.94 15.55 -25.12
N ASP A 334 -32.71 14.29 -25.53
CA ASP A 334 -32.98 13.80 -26.90
C ASP A 334 -34.50 13.75 -27.21
N LYS A 335 -35.34 13.72 -26.17
CA LYS A 335 -36.81 13.84 -26.35
C LYS A 335 -37.24 15.25 -26.73
N LYS A 336 -36.32 16.18 -26.99
CA LYS A 336 -36.60 17.59 -27.30
C LYS A 336 -37.48 17.79 -28.54
N ASP A 337 -37.34 16.95 -29.55
CA ASP A 337 -38.02 17.11 -30.84
C ASP A 337 -39.55 17.03 -30.70
N ILE A 338 -40.06 16.30 -29.72
CA ILE A 338 -41.50 16.26 -29.44
C ILE A 338 -42.04 17.65 -29.06
N TYR A 339 -41.25 18.50 -28.37
CA TYR A 339 -41.66 19.85 -27.98
C TYR A 339 -41.68 20.79 -29.18
N ARG A 340 -40.81 20.62 -30.17
CA ARG A 340 -40.88 21.33 -31.43
C ARG A 340 -42.14 20.97 -32.17
N VAL A 341 -42.43 19.65 -32.29
CA VAL A 341 -43.66 19.14 -32.92
C VAL A 341 -44.91 19.74 -32.23
N TYR A 342 -44.98 19.73 -30.91
CA TYR A 342 -46.10 20.35 -30.19
C TYR A 342 -46.24 21.85 -30.49
N GLY A 343 -45.12 22.59 -30.54
CA GLY A 343 -45.12 24.01 -30.92
C GLY A 343 -45.64 24.25 -32.33
N ASP A 344 -45.15 23.45 -33.31
CA ASP A 344 -45.54 23.54 -34.71
C ASP A 344 -47.04 23.20 -34.91
N LEU A 345 -47.52 22.12 -34.29
CA LEU A 345 -48.94 21.72 -34.37
C LEU A 345 -49.88 22.75 -33.72
N LEU A 346 -49.48 23.33 -32.57
CA LEU A 346 -50.26 24.39 -31.93
C LEU A 346 -50.28 25.68 -32.76
N ASN A 347 -49.22 26.03 -33.45
CA ASN A 347 -49.21 27.17 -34.36
C ASN A 347 -50.09 26.93 -35.62
N THR A 348 -50.13 25.69 -36.12
CA THR A 348 -50.87 25.33 -37.34
C THR A 348 -52.35 25.15 -37.05
N TYR A 349 -52.71 24.42 -36.00
CA TYR A 349 -54.11 24.01 -35.74
C TYR A 349 -54.70 24.63 -34.47
N GLY A 350 -53.90 25.38 -33.67
CA GLY A 350 -54.35 25.94 -32.40
C GLY A 350 -55.39 27.10 -32.51
N TYR A 351 -55.71 27.58 -33.72
CA TYR A 351 -56.74 28.58 -33.94
C TYR A 351 -58.13 28.10 -33.55
N SER A 352 -58.36 26.81 -33.45
CA SER A 352 -59.62 26.19 -33.01
C SER A 352 -59.85 26.21 -31.50
N LEU A 353 -58.79 26.46 -30.70
CA LEU A 353 -58.83 26.48 -29.24
C LEU A 353 -59.48 27.80 -28.73
N LYS A 354 -60.43 27.68 -27.82
CA LYS A 354 -61.11 28.82 -27.19
C LYS A 354 -60.43 29.33 -25.94
N GLY A 355 -59.49 28.58 -25.39
CA GLY A 355 -58.77 28.83 -24.12
C GLY A 355 -59.40 28.10 -22.92
N GLY A 356 -58.60 27.67 -21.99
CA GLY A 356 -59.02 26.89 -20.81
C GLY A 356 -58.93 25.36 -20.96
N GLU A 357 -58.55 24.86 -22.13
CA GLU A 357 -58.40 23.46 -22.40
C GLU A 357 -57.13 22.91 -21.74
N SER A 358 -57.17 21.63 -21.25
CA SER A 358 -56.03 20.96 -20.62
C SER A 358 -55.20 20.15 -21.62
N SER A 359 -55.74 19.87 -22.79
CA SER A 359 -55.09 19.11 -23.86
C SER A 359 -55.71 19.45 -25.20
N PHE A 360 -54.96 19.21 -26.26
CA PHE A 360 -55.37 19.38 -27.64
C PHE A 360 -54.99 18.16 -28.45
N THR A 361 -55.96 17.49 -29.07
CA THR A 361 -55.70 16.34 -29.94
C THR A 361 -55.82 16.79 -31.39
N THR A 362 -54.80 16.49 -32.18
CA THR A 362 -54.73 16.89 -33.59
C THR A 362 -53.90 15.86 -34.39
N GLU A 363 -53.97 15.96 -35.72
CA GLU A 363 -53.15 15.16 -36.61
C GLU A 363 -51.68 15.63 -36.59
N ASN A 364 -50.74 14.66 -36.49
CA ASN A 364 -49.32 14.94 -36.55
C ASN A 364 -48.79 14.74 -37.99
N PHE A 365 -48.60 15.84 -38.69
CA PHE A 365 -48.06 15.79 -40.06
C PHE A 365 -46.61 15.37 -40.16
N TYR A 366 -45.87 15.21 -39.02
CA TYR A 366 -44.55 14.64 -38.97
C TYR A 366 -44.55 13.10 -38.84
N ASP A 367 -45.72 12.48 -38.49
CA ASP A 367 -45.86 11.03 -38.32
C ASP A 367 -47.12 10.52 -39.05
N ASN A 368 -47.16 10.66 -40.39
CA ASN A 368 -48.19 10.15 -41.26
C ASN A 368 -49.63 10.52 -40.79
N ASN A 369 -49.85 11.70 -40.27
CA ASN A 369 -51.11 12.22 -39.73
C ASN A 369 -51.73 11.37 -38.61
N LYS A 370 -50.94 10.63 -37.86
CA LYS A 370 -51.42 9.94 -36.65
C LYS A 370 -51.87 10.97 -35.63
N GLU A 371 -52.93 10.67 -34.90
CA GLU A 371 -53.43 11.52 -33.83
C GLU A 371 -52.38 11.64 -32.68
N ILE A 372 -52.16 12.87 -32.23
CA ILE A 372 -51.30 13.19 -31.10
C ILE A 372 -52.04 14.13 -30.14
N THR A 373 -51.94 13.85 -28.84
CA THR A 373 -52.55 14.69 -27.82
C THR A 373 -51.47 15.56 -27.17
N ILE A 374 -51.63 16.87 -27.25
CA ILE A 374 -50.71 17.89 -26.75
C ILE A 374 -51.22 18.39 -25.39
N PRO A 375 -50.50 18.25 -24.28
CA PRO A 375 -50.88 18.82 -23.00
C PRO A 375 -50.84 20.35 -23.04
N LEU A 376 -51.85 21.01 -22.52
CA LEU A 376 -51.95 22.47 -22.50
C LEU A 376 -51.98 23.02 -21.06
N ASP A 377 -51.43 24.20 -20.89
CA ASP A 377 -51.60 25.02 -19.71
C ASP A 377 -52.91 25.83 -19.86
N LYS A 378 -53.92 25.53 -19.07
CA LYS A 378 -55.27 26.12 -19.13
C LYS A 378 -55.30 27.64 -19.02
N ASN A 379 -54.26 28.20 -18.36
CA ASN A 379 -54.16 29.65 -18.12
C ASN A 379 -53.48 30.40 -19.27
N LYS A 380 -53.19 29.70 -20.39
CA LYS A 380 -52.44 30.24 -21.52
C LYS A 380 -53.20 30.02 -22.82
N SER A 381 -53.10 30.98 -23.71
CA SER A 381 -53.59 30.84 -25.07
C SER A 381 -52.80 29.78 -25.85
N ALA A 382 -53.33 29.32 -26.97
CA ALA A 382 -52.65 28.41 -27.89
C ALA A 382 -51.26 28.91 -28.28
N LYS A 383 -51.11 30.18 -28.60
CA LYS A 383 -49.86 30.84 -28.98
C LYS A 383 -48.84 30.88 -27.82
N GLU A 384 -49.30 31.12 -26.60
CA GLU A 384 -48.43 31.11 -25.41
C GLU A 384 -48.00 29.69 -25.04
N ASN A 385 -48.86 28.68 -25.21
CA ASN A 385 -48.50 27.27 -25.07
C ASN A 385 -47.47 26.85 -26.13
N ALA A 386 -47.67 27.24 -27.40
CA ALA A 386 -46.70 26.98 -28.47
C ALA A 386 -45.32 27.60 -28.14
N LYS A 387 -45.31 28.89 -27.68
CA LYS A 387 -44.09 29.56 -27.26
C LYS A 387 -43.39 28.81 -26.09
N LYS A 388 -44.17 28.37 -25.09
CA LYS A 388 -43.63 27.56 -23.96
C LYS A 388 -42.95 26.29 -24.45
N TYR A 389 -43.50 25.60 -25.44
CA TYR A 389 -42.92 24.41 -26.04
C TYR A 389 -41.65 24.72 -26.84
N TYR A 390 -41.61 25.79 -27.62
CA TYR A 390 -40.40 26.25 -28.31
C TYR A 390 -39.30 26.67 -27.34
N ASP A 391 -39.63 27.37 -26.25
CA ASP A 391 -38.65 27.72 -25.21
C ASP A 391 -38.07 26.48 -24.55
N LYS A 392 -38.91 25.44 -24.32
CA LYS A 392 -38.48 24.15 -23.79
C LYS A 392 -37.57 23.40 -24.77
N TYR A 393 -37.94 23.37 -26.05
CA TYR A 393 -37.09 22.81 -27.11
C TYR A 393 -35.73 23.52 -27.19
N ALA A 394 -35.71 24.84 -27.22
CA ALA A 394 -34.49 25.63 -27.30
C ALA A 394 -33.58 25.44 -26.08
N LYS A 395 -34.18 25.32 -24.88
CA LYS A 395 -33.43 25.01 -23.65
C LYS A 395 -32.79 23.63 -23.75
N LEU A 396 -33.55 22.58 -24.10
CA LEU A 396 -33.05 21.21 -24.22
C LEU A 396 -32.00 21.09 -25.33
N SER A 397 -32.19 21.76 -26.47
CA SER A 397 -31.22 21.77 -27.57
C SER A 397 -29.86 22.35 -27.16
N ARG A 398 -29.86 23.45 -26.38
CA ARG A 398 -28.62 24.01 -25.81
C ARG A 398 -27.99 23.05 -24.80
N THR A 399 -28.80 22.40 -23.95
CA THR A 399 -28.35 21.40 -22.98
C THR A 399 -27.70 20.20 -23.68
N THR A 400 -28.35 19.67 -24.73
CA THR A 400 -27.78 18.52 -25.52
C THR A 400 -26.41 18.87 -26.08
N LYS A 401 -26.26 20.07 -26.68
CA LYS A 401 -24.98 20.50 -27.25
C LYS A 401 -23.87 20.61 -26.19
N ALA A 402 -24.16 21.22 -25.04
CA ALA A 402 -23.22 21.37 -23.95
C ALA A 402 -22.83 20.01 -23.32
N LEU A 403 -23.83 19.14 -23.09
CA LEU A 403 -23.62 17.80 -22.53
C LEU A 403 -22.82 16.89 -23.45
N SER A 404 -23.03 16.93 -24.76
CA SER A 404 -22.29 16.09 -25.71
C SER A 404 -20.77 16.36 -25.70
N GLU A 405 -20.36 17.61 -25.48
CA GLU A 405 -18.95 17.97 -25.35
C GLU A 405 -18.40 17.55 -23.97
N GLU A 406 -19.19 17.71 -22.91
CA GLU A 406 -18.73 17.42 -21.55
C GLU A 406 -18.70 15.91 -21.24
N ILE A 407 -19.64 15.14 -21.78
CA ILE A 407 -19.67 13.68 -21.60
C ILE A 407 -18.45 13.00 -22.22
N LEU A 408 -17.94 13.50 -23.35
CA LEU A 408 -16.70 13.00 -23.95
C LEU A 408 -15.51 13.25 -23.03
N LYS A 409 -15.40 14.41 -22.38
CA LYS A 409 -14.35 14.69 -21.40
C LYS A 409 -14.45 13.77 -20.20
N THR A 410 -15.65 13.60 -19.64
CA THR A 410 -15.87 12.72 -18.49
C THR A 410 -15.59 11.26 -18.84
N LYS A 411 -15.92 10.81 -20.05
CA LYS A 411 -15.59 9.47 -20.55
C LYS A 411 -14.07 9.27 -20.60
N ASN A 412 -13.35 10.23 -21.15
CA ASN A 412 -11.87 10.18 -21.20
C ASN A 412 -11.26 10.14 -19.79
N ASP A 413 -11.84 10.88 -18.82
CA ASP A 413 -11.40 10.83 -17.42
C ASP A 413 -11.62 9.43 -16.81
N VAL A 414 -12.76 8.79 -17.10
CA VAL A 414 -13.05 7.41 -16.64
C VAL A 414 -12.06 6.42 -17.25
N GLU A 415 -11.84 6.47 -18.56
CA GLU A 415 -10.91 5.60 -19.27
C GLU A 415 -9.47 5.79 -18.75
N HIS A 416 -9.05 7.02 -18.52
CA HIS A 416 -7.74 7.34 -17.96
C HIS A 416 -7.58 6.81 -16.53
N LEU A 417 -8.57 6.97 -15.67
CA LEU A 417 -8.53 6.43 -14.30
C LEU A 417 -8.53 4.89 -14.29
N GLN A 418 -9.22 4.25 -15.22
CA GLN A 418 -9.19 2.80 -15.39
C GLN A 418 -7.81 2.31 -15.85
N SER A 419 -7.13 3.04 -16.76
CA SER A 419 -5.77 2.69 -17.17
C SER A 419 -4.78 2.82 -16.01
N ILE A 420 -4.90 3.87 -15.17
CA ILE A 420 -4.09 4.03 -13.95
C ILE A 420 -4.38 2.90 -12.95
N GLN A 421 -5.64 2.50 -12.79
CA GLN A 421 -6.01 1.37 -11.92
C GLN A 421 -5.30 0.08 -12.38
N THR A 422 -5.31 -0.22 -13.66
CA THR A 422 -4.60 -1.37 -14.23
C THR A 422 -3.07 -1.23 -14.06
N ALA A 423 -2.52 -0.04 -14.27
CA ALA A 423 -1.10 0.22 -14.04
C ALA A 423 -0.68 -0.05 -12.58
N LEU A 424 -1.53 0.26 -11.60
CA LEU A 424 -1.30 -0.08 -10.18
C LEU A 424 -1.35 -1.59 -9.88
N GLU A 425 -1.97 -2.39 -10.73
CA GLU A 425 -1.98 -3.85 -10.62
C GLU A 425 -0.72 -4.47 -11.24
N VAL A 426 -0.21 -3.86 -12.30
CA VAL A 426 0.99 -4.28 -13.03
C VAL A 426 2.28 -3.86 -12.32
N SER A 427 2.29 -2.66 -11.70
CA SER A 427 3.49 -2.08 -11.08
C SER A 427 3.77 -2.68 -9.72
N SER A 428 4.97 -3.24 -9.54
CA SER A 428 5.44 -3.81 -8.29
C SER A 428 6.61 -3.05 -7.65
N ASP A 429 7.25 -2.13 -8.39
CA ASP A 429 8.42 -1.38 -7.94
C ASP A 429 8.08 0.06 -7.54
N ASP A 430 8.91 0.63 -6.63
CA ASP A 430 8.71 1.97 -6.06
C ASP A 430 8.83 3.10 -7.11
N GLU A 431 9.65 2.90 -8.13
CA GLU A 431 9.86 3.88 -9.21
C GLU A 431 8.61 4.00 -10.09
N SER A 432 8.00 2.87 -10.46
CA SER A 432 6.74 2.85 -11.22
C SER A 432 5.57 3.43 -10.42
N LEU A 433 5.46 3.13 -9.11
CA LEU A 433 4.46 3.75 -8.23
C LEU A 433 4.67 5.26 -8.10
N SER A 434 5.92 5.72 -8.09
CA SER A 434 6.26 7.15 -8.07
C SER A 434 5.88 7.85 -9.39
N GLN A 435 6.03 7.18 -10.53
CA GLN A 435 5.56 7.68 -11.84
C GLN A 435 4.04 7.78 -11.89
N ILE A 436 3.33 6.76 -11.41
CA ILE A 436 1.85 6.78 -11.31
C ILE A 436 1.39 7.91 -10.39
N ARG A 437 2.05 8.12 -9.25
CA ARG A 437 1.75 9.25 -8.37
C ARG A 437 1.95 10.60 -9.08
N GLN A 438 3.04 10.74 -9.86
CA GLN A 438 3.29 11.95 -10.62
C GLN A 438 2.20 12.19 -11.66
N GLU A 439 1.71 11.15 -12.34
CA GLU A 439 0.60 11.22 -13.28
C GLU A 439 -0.68 11.71 -12.59
N LEU A 440 -1.01 11.17 -11.42
CA LEU A 440 -2.17 11.62 -10.61
C LEU A 440 -2.05 13.08 -10.16
N VAL A 441 -0.83 13.59 -9.94
CA VAL A 441 -0.57 15.01 -9.63
C VAL A 441 -0.72 15.87 -10.89
N ASP A 442 -0.17 15.44 -12.03
CA ASP A 442 -0.19 16.20 -13.29
C ASP A 442 -1.62 16.34 -13.84
N PHE A 443 -2.49 15.34 -13.60
CA PHE A 443 -3.90 15.37 -13.98
C PHE A 443 -4.84 15.88 -12.86
N GLY A 444 -4.30 16.37 -11.73
CA GLY A 444 -5.05 17.07 -10.69
C GLY A 444 -5.85 16.17 -9.73
N TYR A 445 -5.67 14.86 -9.77
CA TYR A 445 -6.30 13.93 -8.81
C TYR A 445 -5.63 13.99 -7.42
N ILE A 446 -4.36 14.41 -7.37
CA ILE A 446 -3.61 14.70 -6.14
C ILE A 446 -3.18 16.18 -6.17
N LYS A 447 -3.34 16.88 -5.05
CA LYS A 447 -2.91 18.29 -4.91
C LYS A 447 -1.38 18.39 -5.03
N LYS A 448 -0.91 19.30 -5.89
CA LYS A 448 0.51 19.60 -6.04
C LYS A 448 1.02 20.35 -4.82
N HIS A 449 2.02 19.81 -4.12
CA HIS A 449 2.76 20.56 -3.11
C HIS A 449 3.71 21.55 -3.80
N SER A 450 3.68 22.82 -3.38
CA SER A 450 4.34 23.97 -4.05
C SER A 450 5.87 23.93 -4.11
N SER A 451 6.53 22.98 -3.45
CA SER A 451 7.99 22.89 -3.35
C SER A 451 8.66 21.77 -4.17
N ALA A 452 7.92 20.95 -4.89
CA ALA A 452 8.50 19.82 -5.61
C ALA A 452 8.99 20.23 -7.00
N LYS A 453 10.33 20.35 -7.19
CA LYS A 453 10.93 20.33 -8.52
C LYS A 453 10.58 19.00 -9.20
N LYS A 454 10.18 19.03 -10.49
CA LYS A 454 9.98 17.81 -11.29
C LYS A 454 11.26 16.98 -11.23
N GLN A 455 11.21 15.86 -10.55
CA GLN A 455 12.28 14.88 -10.55
C GLN A 455 12.01 13.93 -11.72
N LYS A 456 12.99 13.75 -12.61
CA LYS A 456 12.91 12.75 -13.67
C LYS A 456 13.09 11.39 -12.98
N ILE A 457 12.00 10.67 -12.79
CA ILE A 457 12.00 9.34 -12.18
C ILE A 457 12.41 8.38 -13.30
N ALA A 458 13.57 7.75 -13.18
CA ALA A 458 14.03 6.74 -14.11
C ALA A 458 13.42 5.39 -13.69
N SER A 459 12.37 4.98 -14.37
CA SER A 459 11.82 3.63 -14.28
C SER A 459 11.92 2.97 -15.66
N HIS A 460 12.24 1.69 -15.68
CA HIS A 460 12.43 0.93 -16.91
C HIS A 460 11.23 -0.01 -17.16
N PRO A 461 10.81 -0.18 -18.44
CA PRO A 461 9.79 -1.15 -18.80
C PRO A 461 10.26 -2.58 -18.50
N TYR A 462 9.35 -3.53 -18.44
CA TYR A 462 9.74 -4.93 -18.45
C TYR A 462 10.38 -5.28 -19.78
N HIS A 463 11.45 -6.06 -19.72
CA HIS A 463 12.18 -6.53 -20.88
C HIS A 463 12.18 -8.05 -20.90
N TYR A 464 11.62 -8.64 -21.95
CA TYR A 464 11.54 -10.08 -22.18
C TYR A 464 12.28 -10.42 -23.48
N ILE A 465 12.70 -11.67 -23.59
CA ILE A 465 13.25 -12.23 -24.82
C ILE A 465 12.29 -13.32 -25.28
N SER A 466 11.83 -13.24 -26.53
CA SER A 466 11.02 -14.29 -27.12
C SER A 466 11.81 -15.60 -27.23
N SER A 467 11.11 -16.71 -27.42
CA SER A 467 11.75 -18.02 -27.64
C SER A 467 12.64 -18.05 -28.89
N ASP A 468 12.40 -17.14 -29.81
CA ASP A 468 13.19 -17.00 -31.05
C ASP A 468 14.25 -15.87 -30.95
N GLY A 469 14.46 -15.28 -29.77
CA GLY A 469 15.54 -14.33 -29.50
C GLY A 469 15.21 -12.86 -29.75
N TYR A 470 13.95 -12.49 -29.99
CA TYR A 470 13.53 -11.10 -30.21
C TYR A 470 13.25 -10.41 -28.88
N ASP A 471 13.64 -9.14 -28.79
CA ASP A 471 13.36 -8.31 -27.61
C ASP A 471 11.89 -7.89 -27.57
N ILE A 472 11.24 -8.06 -26.41
CA ILE A 472 9.86 -7.63 -26.15
C ILE A 472 9.86 -6.71 -24.94
N TYR A 473 9.33 -5.51 -25.11
CA TYR A 473 9.21 -4.52 -24.03
C TYR A 473 7.76 -4.32 -23.62
N VAL A 474 7.50 -4.25 -22.31
CA VAL A 474 6.16 -4.06 -21.73
C VAL A 474 6.16 -2.85 -20.82
N GLY A 475 5.25 -1.91 -21.06
CA GLY A 475 5.10 -0.71 -20.24
C GLY A 475 4.37 -1.00 -18.93
N LYS A 476 4.87 -0.48 -17.81
CA LYS A 476 4.30 -0.65 -16.47
C LYS A 476 3.24 0.39 -16.12
N ASN A 477 3.22 1.52 -16.82
CA ASN A 477 2.29 2.63 -16.62
C ASN A 477 2.13 3.46 -17.90
N ASN A 478 1.21 4.43 -17.88
CA ASN A 478 0.89 5.21 -19.07
C ASN A 478 2.06 6.04 -19.63
N TYR A 479 2.94 6.57 -18.79
CA TYR A 479 4.15 7.26 -19.25
C TYR A 479 5.10 6.34 -19.97
N GLN A 480 5.30 5.11 -19.47
CA GLN A 480 6.13 4.11 -20.15
C GLN A 480 5.46 3.58 -21.41
N ASN A 481 4.14 3.38 -21.42
CA ASN A 481 3.38 3.04 -22.61
C ASN A 481 3.62 4.07 -23.74
N GLU A 482 3.55 5.36 -23.40
CA GLU A 482 3.82 6.44 -24.33
C GLU A 482 5.29 6.45 -24.79
N GLU A 483 6.23 6.30 -23.86
CA GLU A 483 7.66 6.28 -24.17
C GLU A 483 8.04 5.10 -25.06
N LEU A 484 7.56 3.90 -24.76
CA LEU A 484 7.77 2.71 -25.57
C LEU A 484 7.25 2.89 -26.99
N THR A 485 6.01 3.38 -27.13
CA THR A 485 5.37 3.51 -28.44
C THR A 485 6.00 4.61 -29.30
N PHE A 486 6.37 5.76 -28.72
CA PHE A 486 6.74 6.93 -29.53
C PHE A 486 8.23 7.28 -29.50
N LYS A 487 9.04 6.71 -28.58
CA LYS A 487 10.46 6.97 -28.50
C LYS A 487 11.33 5.73 -28.69
N VAL A 488 10.89 4.56 -28.17
CA VAL A 488 11.67 3.31 -28.21
C VAL A 488 11.36 2.50 -29.47
N ALA A 489 10.07 2.40 -29.83
CA ALA A 489 9.65 1.66 -31.00
C ALA A 489 10.01 2.40 -32.28
N THR A 490 10.61 1.69 -33.27
CA THR A 490 10.85 2.13 -34.62
C THR A 490 9.66 1.84 -35.54
N GLY A 491 9.61 2.38 -36.74
CA GLY A 491 8.45 2.26 -37.63
C GLY A 491 8.03 0.83 -37.96
N ASN A 492 8.98 -0.10 -38.04
CA ASN A 492 8.76 -1.51 -38.40
C ASN A 492 8.51 -2.41 -37.20
N ASP A 493 8.72 -1.94 -35.96
CA ASP A 493 8.41 -2.69 -34.75
C ASP A 493 6.91 -2.90 -34.60
N TRP A 494 6.52 -3.98 -33.94
CA TRP A 494 5.14 -4.35 -33.72
C TRP A 494 4.66 -3.93 -32.33
N TRP A 495 3.51 -3.29 -32.29
CA TRP A 495 2.83 -2.86 -31.09
C TRP A 495 1.62 -3.76 -30.85
N PHE A 496 1.42 -4.17 -29.60
CA PHE A 496 0.30 -5.02 -29.14
C PHE A 496 -0.41 -4.37 -27.96
N HIS A 497 -1.72 -4.56 -27.90
CA HIS A 497 -2.55 -4.12 -26.78
C HIS A 497 -3.83 -4.94 -26.69
N ALA A 498 -4.30 -5.22 -25.47
CA ALA A 498 -5.59 -5.89 -25.25
C ALA A 498 -6.74 -5.03 -25.78
N LYS A 499 -7.56 -5.58 -26.64
CA LYS A 499 -8.59 -4.87 -27.41
C LYS A 499 -9.70 -4.33 -26.52
N GLY A 500 -9.93 -3.01 -26.55
CA GLY A 500 -11.05 -2.36 -25.87
C GLY A 500 -10.98 -2.36 -24.35
N ILE A 501 -9.89 -2.78 -23.73
CA ILE A 501 -9.70 -2.85 -22.28
C ILE A 501 -8.36 -2.24 -21.86
N PRO A 502 -8.26 -1.64 -20.67
CA PRO A 502 -7.01 -1.09 -20.17
C PRO A 502 -5.92 -2.16 -20.04
N GLY A 503 -4.70 -1.79 -20.47
CA GLY A 503 -3.55 -2.70 -20.46
C GLY A 503 -2.23 -2.00 -20.79
N SER A 504 -1.16 -2.79 -20.82
CA SER A 504 0.17 -2.34 -21.20
C SER A 504 0.34 -2.31 -22.72
N HIS A 505 1.12 -1.34 -23.20
CA HIS A 505 1.68 -1.41 -24.54
C HIS A 505 2.84 -2.40 -24.55
N VAL A 506 2.79 -3.32 -25.48
CA VAL A 506 3.86 -4.30 -25.69
C VAL A 506 4.49 -4.04 -27.05
N ILE A 507 5.82 -3.92 -27.06
CA ILE A 507 6.60 -3.67 -28.29
C ILE A 507 7.47 -4.87 -28.56
N LEU A 508 7.23 -5.54 -29.70
CA LEU A 508 8.10 -6.57 -30.24
C LEU A 508 9.05 -5.91 -31.25
N LYS A 509 10.34 -6.01 -31.00
CA LYS A 509 11.39 -5.45 -31.86
C LYS A 509 11.57 -6.31 -33.10
N SER A 510 11.43 -5.72 -34.28
CA SER A 510 11.56 -6.42 -35.56
C SER A 510 13.02 -6.62 -36.00
N ASN A 511 13.98 -5.90 -35.40
CA ASN A 511 15.38 -5.90 -35.81
C ASN A 511 15.57 -5.57 -37.31
N ASN A 512 14.58 -4.88 -37.92
CA ASN A 512 14.46 -4.55 -39.35
C ASN A 512 14.19 -5.77 -40.26
N GLU A 513 13.74 -6.89 -39.69
CA GLU A 513 13.27 -8.02 -40.49
C GLU A 513 11.83 -7.74 -41.00
N GLU A 514 11.54 -8.18 -42.23
CA GLU A 514 10.21 -7.97 -42.85
C GLU A 514 9.18 -8.95 -42.30
N GLU A 515 9.57 -10.17 -41.97
CA GLU A 515 8.73 -11.22 -41.44
C GLU A 515 9.36 -11.77 -40.15
N LEU A 516 8.58 -11.82 -39.09
CA LEU A 516 8.95 -12.42 -37.82
C LEU A 516 8.26 -13.78 -37.65
N PRO A 517 8.80 -14.73 -36.88
CA PRO A 517 8.14 -15.98 -36.59
C PRO A 517 6.78 -15.79 -35.91
N ASP A 518 5.75 -16.53 -36.30
CA ASP A 518 4.40 -16.49 -35.71
C ASP A 518 4.42 -16.62 -34.19
N ARG A 519 5.34 -17.45 -33.68
CA ARG A 519 5.54 -17.65 -32.25
C ARG A 519 5.91 -16.36 -31.51
N ALA A 520 6.73 -15.48 -32.11
CA ALA A 520 7.11 -14.20 -31.49
C ALA A 520 5.88 -13.27 -31.35
N TYR A 521 4.95 -13.29 -32.35
CA TYR A 521 3.68 -12.57 -32.25
C TYR A 521 2.78 -13.15 -31.16
N GLU A 522 2.65 -14.48 -31.07
CA GLU A 522 1.85 -15.16 -30.06
C GLU A 522 2.36 -14.86 -28.65
N GLU A 523 3.67 -14.88 -28.44
CA GLU A 523 4.31 -14.57 -27.17
C GLU A 523 4.13 -13.09 -26.77
N ALA A 524 4.27 -12.16 -27.69
CA ALA A 524 4.01 -10.74 -27.45
C ALA A 524 2.53 -10.48 -27.13
N ALA A 525 1.62 -11.14 -27.84
CA ALA A 525 0.19 -11.05 -27.57
C ALA A 525 -0.19 -11.66 -26.20
N ALA A 526 0.43 -12.79 -25.82
CA ALA A 526 0.24 -13.39 -24.50
C ALA A 526 0.67 -12.46 -23.37
N LEU A 527 1.78 -11.73 -23.55
CA LEU A 527 2.22 -10.68 -22.61
C LEU A 527 1.23 -9.51 -22.57
N ALA A 528 0.71 -9.04 -23.72
CA ALA A 528 -0.27 -7.95 -23.74
C ALA A 528 -1.57 -8.35 -23.05
N ALA A 529 -2.01 -9.59 -23.20
CA ALA A 529 -3.15 -10.16 -22.48
C ALA A 529 -2.88 -10.24 -20.97
N PHE A 530 -1.70 -10.73 -20.57
CA PHE A 530 -1.31 -10.89 -19.16
C PHE A 530 -1.20 -9.53 -18.43
N TYR A 531 -0.65 -8.52 -19.08
CA TYR A 531 -0.52 -7.16 -18.53
C TYR A 531 -1.73 -6.28 -18.85
N SER A 532 -2.93 -6.85 -18.82
CA SER A 532 -4.19 -6.15 -19.01
C SER A 532 -5.17 -6.39 -17.85
N LYS A 533 -6.27 -5.67 -17.84
CA LYS A 533 -7.38 -5.90 -16.90
C LYS A 533 -8.00 -7.29 -17.03
N ALA A 534 -7.80 -7.98 -18.14
CA ALA A 534 -8.32 -9.32 -18.41
C ALA A 534 -7.28 -10.45 -18.16
N LYS A 535 -6.28 -10.23 -17.33
CA LYS A 535 -5.20 -11.19 -17.01
C LYS A 535 -5.70 -12.56 -16.49
N ASP A 536 -6.85 -12.57 -15.83
CA ASP A 536 -7.45 -13.78 -15.23
C ASP A 536 -8.50 -14.44 -16.15
N ALA A 537 -8.67 -13.96 -17.37
CA ALA A 537 -9.55 -14.55 -18.35
C ALA A 537 -8.87 -15.72 -19.10
N ASP A 538 -9.64 -16.70 -19.55
CA ASP A 538 -9.10 -17.83 -20.33
C ASP A 538 -8.50 -17.40 -21.67
N LYS A 539 -9.13 -16.40 -22.32
CA LYS A 539 -8.74 -15.87 -23.63
C LYS A 539 -9.01 -14.38 -23.70
N VAL A 540 -8.09 -13.63 -24.32
CA VAL A 540 -8.19 -12.18 -24.51
C VAL A 540 -7.92 -11.86 -25.98
N GLU A 541 -8.77 -11.03 -26.58
CA GLU A 541 -8.52 -10.48 -27.92
C GLU A 541 -7.47 -9.36 -27.81
N VAL A 542 -6.40 -9.46 -28.62
CA VAL A 542 -5.27 -8.54 -28.65
C VAL A 542 -5.15 -7.96 -30.03
N ASP A 543 -5.18 -6.63 -30.13
CA ASP A 543 -4.89 -5.90 -31.34
C ASP A 543 -3.38 -5.74 -31.51
N TYR A 544 -2.89 -5.91 -32.74
CA TYR A 544 -1.50 -5.67 -33.07
C TYR A 544 -1.34 -4.99 -34.42
N ILE A 545 -0.31 -4.14 -34.52
CA ILE A 545 -0.06 -3.31 -35.69
C ILE A 545 1.37 -2.81 -35.69
N GLN A 546 1.93 -2.54 -36.89
CA GLN A 546 3.22 -1.88 -36.99
C GLN A 546 3.16 -0.43 -36.47
N LYS A 547 4.16 -0.03 -35.70
CA LYS A 547 4.23 1.28 -35.03
C LYS A 547 4.04 2.46 -35.99
N LYS A 548 4.48 2.37 -37.23
CA LYS A 548 4.30 3.45 -38.24
C LYS A 548 2.84 3.86 -38.47
N ASN A 549 1.89 2.96 -38.19
CA ASN A 549 0.44 3.18 -38.35
C ASN A 549 -0.25 3.71 -37.06
N ILE A 550 0.51 3.95 -35.98
CA ILE A 550 0.00 4.47 -34.72
C ILE A 550 0.24 5.97 -34.62
N LYS A 551 -0.80 6.72 -34.25
CA LYS A 551 -0.75 8.17 -34.07
C LYS A 551 -1.00 8.54 -32.61
N LYS A 552 -0.30 9.57 -32.15
CA LYS A 552 -0.55 10.18 -30.84
C LYS A 552 -1.78 11.08 -30.91
N VAL A 553 -2.62 11.01 -29.88
CA VAL A 553 -3.80 11.89 -29.73
C VAL A 553 -3.35 13.21 -29.09
N ALA A 554 -3.53 14.32 -29.79
CA ALA A 554 -3.21 15.63 -29.23
C ALA A 554 -4.11 15.97 -28.04
N GLY A 555 -3.50 16.31 -26.88
CA GLY A 555 -4.24 16.68 -25.67
C GLY A 555 -4.84 15.53 -24.87
N ALA A 556 -4.65 14.28 -25.30
CA ALA A 556 -5.06 13.11 -24.51
C ALA A 556 -4.05 12.78 -23.39
N ALA A 557 -4.48 11.96 -22.44
CA ALA A 557 -3.62 11.42 -21.40
C ALA A 557 -2.49 10.55 -21.99
N PRO A 558 -1.35 10.38 -21.29
CA PRO A 558 -0.26 9.52 -21.75
C PRO A 558 -0.74 8.10 -22.04
N GLY A 559 -0.15 7.47 -23.06
CA GLY A 559 -0.49 6.10 -23.45
C GLY A 559 -1.74 5.97 -24.33
N PHE A 560 -2.49 7.05 -24.58
CA PHE A 560 -3.62 7.00 -25.52
C PHE A 560 -3.14 7.13 -26.96
N VAL A 561 -3.57 6.19 -27.81
CA VAL A 561 -3.18 6.08 -29.21
C VAL A 561 -4.40 5.91 -30.12
N ILE A 562 -4.24 6.31 -31.39
CA ILE A 562 -5.21 6.06 -32.47
C ILE A 562 -4.55 5.24 -33.57
N TYR A 563 -5.27 4.22 -34.02
CA TYR A 563 -4.97 3.44 -35.21
C TYR A 563 -6.29 3.11 -35.94
N HIS A 564 -6.24 2.93 -37.27
CA HIS A 564 -7.44 2.78 -38.09
C HIS A 564 -7.57 1.40 -38.74
N SER A 565 -6.48 0.70 -38.88
CA SER A 565 -6.46 -0.68 -39.42
C SER A 565 -5.46 -1.49 -38.61
N ASN A 566 -5.92 -2.59 -38.05
CA ASN A 566 -5.11 -3.47 -37.21
C ASN A 566 -5.47 -4.92 -37.53
N TRP A 567 -4.60 -5.82 -37.10
CA TRP A 567 -4.91 -7.22 -36.95
C TRP A 567 -5.28 -7.51 -35.50
N SER A 568 -6.06 -8.54 -35.29
CA SER A 568 -6.42 -9.02 -33.96
C SER A 568 -6.15 -10.52 -33.87
N MET A 569 -5.67 -10.96 -32.71
CA MET A 569 -5.53 -12.38 -32.38
C MET A 569 -6.08 -12.66 -31.00
N VAL A 570 -6.42 -13.93 -30.75
CA VAL A 570 -6.86 -14.40 -29.44
C VAL A 570 -5.68 -15.01 -28.71
N ALA A 571 -5.30 -14.44 -27.57
CA ALA A 571 -4.17 -14.89 -26.76
C ALA A 571 -4.63 -15.39 -25.38
N THR A 572 -3.92 -16.39 -24.84
CA THR A 572 -4.05 -16.80 -23.44
C THR A 572 -3.10 -15.96 -22.60
N PRO A 573 -3.55 -15.30 -21.53
CA PRO A 573 -2.68 -14.49 -20.65
C PRO A 573 -1.58 -15.35 -20.03
N LYS A 574 -0.32 -15.12 -20.40
CA LYS A 574 0.86 -15.83 -19.86
C LYS A 574 2.10 -14.94 -19.91
N ALA A 575 2.94 -15.05 -18.88
CA ALA A 575 4.24 -14.37 -18.81
C ALA A 575 5.36 -15.39 -18.53
N ASN A 576 5.46 -16.42 -19.38
CA ASN A 576 6.39 -17.55 -19.19
C ASN A 576 7.75 -17.33 -19.87
N LEU A 577 8.03 -16.12 -20.35
CA LEU A 577 9.29 -15.78 -21.00
C LEU A 577 10.35 -15.39 -19.98
N GLN A 578 11.62 -15.54 -20.38
CA GLN A 578 12.74 -15.09 -19.57
C GLN A 578 12.74 -13.56 -19.54
N GLN A 579 12.62 -13.00 -18.35
CA GLN A 579 12.82 -11.56 -18.10
C GLN A 579 14.33 -11.28 -17.97
N LYS A 580 14.78 -10.23 -18.66
CA LYS A 580 16.21 -9.82 -18.69
C LYS A 580 16.52 -8.81 -17.60
#